data_ebd079347c9c4bbf639b851a76f41185
#
_entry.id   ebd079347c9c4bbf639b851a76f41185
#
_cell.length_a   1.000
_cell.length_b   1.000
_cell.length_c   1.000
_cell.angle_alpha   90.00
_cell.angle_beta   90.00
_cell.angle_gamma   90.00
#
_symmetry.space_group_name_H-M   'P 1'
#
loop_
_entity.id
_entity.type
_entity.pdbx_description
1 polymer ?
#
loop_
_entity_poly.entity_id
_entity_poly.type
_entity_poly.pdbx_seq_one_letter_code
_entity_poly.pdbx_strand_id
1 'polypeptide(L)'
;NIINEKRIYHLGLDIIVPYNSVVFCPLDGYVYKLGKETQKGNYGGYLVLKHQVNNQTFYSLYGHLKTPHKVQLGEKILAGQELALIGKESDSGGWFCHLHLQIITQKALNKGYSEWGYISEKLLPKVGEYFPNPNLLFKW
;
A
#
# COMPACT_ATOMS: atom_id res chain seq x y z
N ASN A 1 -8.18 8.88 15.53
CA ASN A 1 -8.94 9.71 14.58
C ASN A 1 -7.99 10.49 13.70
N ILE A 2 -8.23 10.48 12.40
CA ILE A 2 -7.36 11.12 11.41
C ILE A 2 -7.18 12.62 11.69
N ILE A 3 -8.25 13.32 12.01
CA ILE A 3 -8.21 14.75 12.31
C ILE A 3 -7.39 15.03 13.56
N ASN A 4 -7.62 14.27 14.62
CA ASN A 4 -6.91 14.46 15.88
C ASN A 4 -5.40 14.16 15.73
N GLU A 5 -5.05 13.26 14.84
CA GLU A 5 -3.65 12.93 14.56
C GLU A 5 -3.05 13.83 13.48
N LYS A 6 -3.82 14.79 12.96
CA LYS A 6 -3.42 15.70 11.88
C LYS A 6 -2.97 14.97 10.60
N ARG A 7 -3.56 13.81 10.33
CA ARG A 7 -3.33 13.04 9.11
C ARG A 7 -4.39 13.40 8.09
N ILE A 8 -4.34 14.60 7.55
CA ILE A 8 -5.40 15.19 6.74
C ILE A 8 -5.19 15.08 5.22
N TYR A 9 -3.98 14.69 4.78
CA TYR A 9 -3.69 14.53 3.36
C TYR A 9 -3.51 13.05 3.04
N HIS A 10 -4.31 12.55 2.11
CA HIS A 10 -4.24 11.16 1.66
C HIS A 10 -2.94 10.90 0.91
N LEU A 11 -2.29 9.79 1.24
CA LEU A 11 -1.09 9.32 0.53
C LEU A 11 -1.48 8.23 -0.46
N GLY A 12 -0.72 8.13 -1.55
CA GLY A 12 -0.93 7.08 -2.53
C GLY A 12 -2.04 7.37 -3.52
N LEU A 13 -2.50 6.33 -4.16
CA LEU A 13 -3.50 6.36 -5.21
C LEU A 13 -4.61 5.36 -4.87
N ASP A 14 -5.85 5.81 -4.96
CA ASP A 14 -7.01 4.93 -4.81
C ASP A 14 -7.54 4.55 -6.18
N ILE A 15 -7.61 3.25 -6.44
CA ILE A 15 -8.12 2.71 -7.70
C ILE A 15 -9.45 2.01 -7.39
N ILE A 16 -10.55 2.57 -7.90
CA ILE A 16 -11.89 2.04 -7.64
C ILE A 16 -12.10 0.81 -8.51
N VAL A 17 -12.27 -0.34 -7.86
CA VAL A 17 -12.47 -1.63 -8.52
C VAL A 17 -13.46 -2.46 -7.69
N PRO A 18 -14.18 -3.40 -8.34
CA PRO A 18 -15.14 -4.23 -7.63
C PRO A 18 -14.50 -5.17 -6.61
N TYR A 19 -15.31 -5.62 -5.66
CA TYR A 19 -14.96 -6.72 -4.78
C TYR A 19 -14.45 -7.93 -5.58
N ASN A 20 -13.44 -8.60 -5.07
CA ASN A 20 -12.77 -9.76 -5.71
C ASN A 20 -11.97 -9.44 -6.97
N SER A 21 -11.82 -8.18 -7.35
CA SER A 21 -10.89 -7.83 -8.43
C SER A 21 -9.50 -8.33 -8.09
N VAL A 22 -8.80 -8.87 -9.08
CA VAL A 22 -7.44 -9.37 -8.91
C VAL A 22 -6.46 -8.20 -8.97
N VAL A 23 -5.57 -8.15 -7.99
CA VAL A 23 -4.44 -7.22 -7.98
C VAL A 23 -3.22 -7.98 -8.48
N PHE A 24 -2.66 -7.53 -9.60
CA PHE A 24 -1.46 -8.12 -10.18
C PHE A 24 -0.22 -7.37 -9.68
N CYS A 25 0.88 -8.10 -9.50
CA CYS A 25 2.13 -7.50 -9.08
C CYS A 25 2.68 -6.61 -10.18
N PRO A 26 2.97 -5.32 -9.90
CA PRO A 26 3.43 -4.40 -10.94
C PRO A 26 4.92 -4.52 -11.24
N LEU A 27 5.71 -5.06 -10.32
CA LEU A 27 7.16 -5.12 -10.42
C LEU A 27 7.68 -6.24 -9.52
N ASP A 28 8.70 -6.97 -9.97
CA ASP A 28 9.32 -8.04 -9.18
C ASP A 28 9.66 -7.54 -7.78
N GLY A 29 9.38 -8.37 -6.79
CA GLY A 29 9.66 -8.04 -5.40
C GLY A 29 9.47 -9.21 -4.46
N TYR A 30 9.60 -8.92 -3.17
CA TYR A 30 9.39 -9.90 -2.10
C TYR A 30 8.33 -9.41 -1.15
N VAL A 31 7.53 -10.31 -0.61
CA VAL A 31 6.54 -9.96 0.41
C VAL A 31 7.29 -9.58 1.69
N TYR A 32 7.30 -8.30 2.00
CA TYR A 32 8.02 -7.73 3.13
C TYR A 32 7.19 -7.73 4.40
N LYS A 33 5.90 -7.44 4.27
CA LYS A 33 4.97 -7.35 5.39
C LYS A 33 3.57 -7.64 4.88
N LEU A 34 2.75 -8.29 5.70
CA LEU A 34 1.33 -8.46 5.41
C LEU A 34 0.56 -8.59 6.71
N GLY A 35 -0.73 -8.32 6.66
CA GLY A 35 -1.57 -8.41 7.83
C GLY A 35 -2.97 -7.91 7.57
N LYS A 36 -3.69 -7.71 8.65
CA LYS A 36 -5.03 -7.14 8.63
C LYS A 36 -5.19 -6.17 9.78
N GLU A 37 -5.52 -4.94 9.45
CA GLU A 37 -5.88 -3.91 10.43
C GLU A 37 -7.39 -3.89 10.59
N THR A 38 -7.85 -4.05 11.82
CA THR A 38 -9.29 -4.20 12.10
C THR A 38 -9.99 -2.92 12.51
N GLN A 39 -9.24 -1.86 12.82
CA GLN A 39 -9.82 -0.58 13.20
C GLN A 39 -10.51 0.07 12.00
N LYS A 40 -11.68 0.65 12.25
CA LYS A 40 -12.40 1.42 11.25
C LYS A 40 -11.55 2.59 10.76
N GLY A 41 -11.49 2.76 9.44
CA GLY A 41 -10.71 3.83 8.82
C GLY A 41 -9.29 3.43 8.43
N ASN A 42 -8.84 2.24 8.78
CA ASN A 42 -7.54 1.71 8.39
C ASN A 42 -7.62 0.92 7.08
N TYR A 43 -6.54 0.22 6.71
CA TYR A 43 -6.45 -0.48 5.42
C TYR A 43 -7.25 -1.79 5.36
N GLY A 44 -7.64 -2.36 6.49
CA GLY A 44 -8.12 -3.74 6.50
C GLY A 44 -6.98 -4.67 6.14
N GLY A 45 -7.18 -5.56 5.18
CA GLY A 45 -6.10 -6.41 4.67
C GLY A 45 -5.07 -5.57 3.95
N TYR A 46 -3.79 -5.73 4.28
CA TYR A 46 -2.72 -4.98 3.64
C TYR A 46 -1.51 -5.86 3.37
N LEU A 47 -0.69 -5.41 2.42
CA LEU A 47 0.50 -6.11 1.97
C LEU A 47 1.53 -5.10 1.50
N VAL A 48 2.78 -5.35 1.85
CA VAL A 48 3.91 -4.50 1.41
C VAL A 48 4.92 -5.38 0.69
N LEU A 49 5.27 -4.98 -0.52
CA LEU A 49 6.35 -5.60 -1.29
C LEU A 49 7.62 -4.78 -1.17
N LYS A 50 8.74 -5.46 -1.09
CA LYS A 50 10.07 -4.85 -1.17
C LYS A 50 10.60 -5.03 -2.58
N HIS A 51 10.99 -3.93 -3.21
CA HIS A 51 11.57 -3.91 -4.55
C HIS A 51 13.01 -3.43 -4.52
N GLN A 52 13.79 -3.92 -5.46
CA GLN A 52 15.17 -3.47 -5.62
C GLN A 52 15.46 -3.29 -7.10
N VAL A 53 15.73 -2.05 -7.52
CA VAL A 53 15.99 -1.68 -8.90
C VAL A 53 17.21 -0.77 -8.94
N ASN A 54 18.22 -1.16 -9.72
CA ASN A 54 19.45 -0.35 -9.89
C ASN A 54 20.08 0.07 -8.55
N ASN A 55 20.18 -0.87 -7.61
CA ASN A 55 20.73 -0.66 -6.27
C ASN A 55 19.90 0.26 -5.37
N GLN A 56 18.68 0.59 -5.79
CA GLN A 56 17.74 1.35 -4.96
C GLN A 56 16.67 0.43 -4.41
N THR A 57 16.38 0.57 -3.12
CA THR A 57 15.34 -0.19 -2.45
C THR A 57 14.15 0.71 -2.18
N PHE A 58 12.97 0.24 -2.53
CA PHE A 58 11.72 0.90 -2.20
C PHE A 58 10.63 -0.15 -1.99
N TYR A 59 9.47 0.30 -1.55
CA TYR A 59 8.37 -0.58 -1.16
C TYR A 59 7.09 -0.13 -1.82
N SER A 60 6.19 -1.07 -2.09
CA SER A 60 4.84 -0.76 -2.52
C SER A 60 3.85 -1.35 -1.52
N LEU A 61 2.88 -0.54 -1.11
CA LEU A 61 1.86 -0.91 -0.15
C LEU A 61 0.52 -1.03 -0.85
N TYR A 62 -0.19 -2.11 -0.54
CA TYR A 62 -1.51 -2.42 -1.09
C TYR A 62 -2.48 -2.54 0.08
N GLY A 63 -3.52 -1.71 0.08
CA GLY A 63 -4.53 -1.72 1.14
C GLY A 63 -5.90 -2.18 0.64
N HIS A 64 -6.77 -2.48 1.60
CA HIS A 64 -8.16 -2.90 1.39
C HIS A 64 -8.27 -4.25 0.69
N LEU A 65 -7.38 -5.15 1.04
CA LEU A 65 -7.29 -6.48 0.44
C LEU A 65 -8.16 -7.48 1.18
N LYS A 66 -8.63 -8.48 0.43
CA LYS A 66 -9.31 -9.63 0.99
C LYS A 66 -8.33 -10.49 1.78
N THR A 67 -8.76 -10.96 2.95
CA THR A 67 -7.99 -11.90 3.77
C THR A 67 -8.74 -13.22 3.88
N PRO A 68 -8.04 -14.33 4.07
CA PRO A 68 -6.58 -14.46 4.20
C PRO A 68 -5.85 -14.16 2.90
N HIS A 69 -4.60 -13.72 3.02
CA HIS A 69 -3.78 -13.39 1.87
C HIS A 69 -3.43 -14.63 1.04
N LYS A 70 -3.25 -14.42 -0.28
CA LYS A 70 -2.87 -15.49 -1.21
C LYS A 70 -1.37 -15.80 -1.18
N VAL A 71 -0.58 -14.87 -0.66
CA VAL A 71 0.88 -14.97 -0.65
C VAL A 71 1.40 -15.04 0.78
N GLN A 72 2.65 -15.43 0.95
CA GLN A 72 3.27 -15.60 2.25
C GLN A 72 4.43 -14.64 2.45
N LEU A 73 4.71 -14.32 3.71
CA LEU A 73 5.85 -13.48 4.07
C LEU A 73 7.15 -14.06 3.50
N GLY A 74 7.94 -13.21 2.85
CA GLY A 74 9.21 -13.60 2.23
C GLY A 74 9.09 -14.20 0.84
N GLU A 75 7.89 -14.45 0.35
CA GLU A 75 7.69 -15.02 -0.97
C GLU A 75 8.12 -14.06 -2.07
N LYS A 76 8.82 -14.58 -3.09
CA LYS A 76 9.18 -13.80 -4.28
C LYS A 76 7.98 -13.73 -5.23
N ILE A 77 7.62 -12.54 -5.65
CA ILE A 77 6.50 -12.31 -6.57
C ILE A 77 7.06 -11.64 -7.82
N LEU A 78 6.70 -12.17 -8.98
CA LEU A 78 7.14 -11.62 -10.25
C LEU A 78 6.09 -10.66 -10.82
N ALA A 79 6.54 -9.68 -11.61
CA ALA A 79 5.65 -8.78 -12.32
C ALA A 79 4.63 -9.57 -13.15
N GLY A 80 3.36 -9.18 -13.06
CA GLY A 80 2.25 -9.86 -13.72
C GLY A 80 1.64 -11.03 -12.96
N GLN A 81 2.27 -11.48 -11.90
CA GLN A 81 1.75 -12.55 -11.06
C GLN A 81 0.58 -12.03 -10.19
N GLU A 82 -0.39 -12.90 -9.91
CA GLU A 82 -1.48 -12.54 -9.01
C GLU A 82 -0.94 -12.32 -7.59
N LEU A 83 -1.25 -11.16 -7.02
CA LEU A 83 -0.76 -10.77 -5.71
C LEU A 83 -1.84 -10.90 -4.64
N ALA A 84 -3.04 -10.42 -4.93
CA ALA A 84 -4.11 -10.34 -3.95
C ALA A 84 -5.46 -10.15 -4.62
N LEU A 85 -6.51 -10.19 -3.82
CA LEU A 85 -7.88 -9.86 -4.24
C LEU A 85 -8.36 -8.66 -3.43
N ILE A 86 -9.21 -7.85 -4.03
CA ILE A 86 -9.83 -6.71 -3.35
C ILE A 86 -10.88 -7.23 -2.37
N GLY A 87 -10.83 -6.74 -1.14
CA GLY A 87 -11.77 -7.09 -0.09
C GLY A 87 -13.08 -6.33 -0.21
N LYS A 88 -14.09 -6.82 0.50
CA LYS A 88 -15.35 -6.12 0.64
C LYS A 88 -15.25 -5.08 1.76
N GLU A 89 -16.28 -4.24 1.90
CA GLU A 89 -16.29 -3.17 2.89
C GLU A 89 -15.92 -3.65 4.30
N SER A 90 -16.44 -4.80 4.72
CA SER A 90 -16.15 -5.35 6.04
C SER A 90 -14.70 -5.82 6.20
N ASP A 91 -13.99 -6.10 5.11
CA ASP A 91 -12.58 -6.50 5.12
C ASP A 91 -11.63 -5.31 5.04
N SER A 92 -12.12 -4.14 4.66
CA SER A 92 -11.28 -3.00 4.30
C SER A 92 -11.40 -1.82 5.26
N GLY A 93 -11.71 -2.08 6.52
CA GLY A 93 -11.83 -1.01 7.52
C GLY A 93 -13.07 -0.14 7.35
N GLY A 94 -14.10 -0.61 6.65
CA GLY A 94 -15.33 0.12 6.42
C GLY A 94 -15.33 0.99 5.17
N TRP A 95 -14.28 0.90 4.34
CA TRP A 95 -14.19 1.65 3.08
C TRP A 95 -14.89 0.91 1.94
N PHE A 96 -15.35 1.67 0.94
CA PHE A 96 -15.86 1.08 -0.30
C PHE A 96 -14.75 0.29 -1.01
N CYS A 97 -15.15 -0.61 -1.93
CA CYS A 97 -14.19 -1.46 -2.64
C CYS A 97 -13.26 -0.61 -3.50
N HIS A 98 -11.97 -0.66 -3.21
CA HIS A 98 -10.93 0.01 -3.98
C HIS A 98 -9.57 -0.54 -3.57
N LEU A 99 -8.57 -0.31 -4.38
CA LEU A 99 -7.18 -0.57 -4.04
C LEU A 99 -6.53 0.73 -3.60
N HIS A 100 -5.93 0.74 -2.42
CA HIS A 100 -5.03 1.81 -2.01
C HIS A 100 -3.61 1.38 -2.36
N LEU A 101 -2.97 2.11 -3.27
CA LEU A 101 -1.60 1.82 -3.73
C LEU A 101 -0.68 2.96 -3.34
N GLN A 102 0.44 2.63 -2.73
CA GLN A 102 1.37 3.63 -2.22
C GLN A 102 2.81 3.15 -2.41
N ILE A 103 3.70 4.06 -2.82
CA ILE A 103 5.13 3.79 -2.84
C ILE A 103 5.75 4.39 -1.58
N ILE A 104 6.63 3.63 -0.95
CA ILE A 104 7.32 4.02 0.27
C ILE A 104 8.82 3.89 0.03
N THR A 105 9.56 4.99 0.25
CA THR A 105 11.01 4.94 0.12
C THR A 105 11.64 4.30 1.36
N GLN A 106 12.88 3.84 1.23
CA GLN A 106 13.64 3.35 2.39
C GLN A 106 13.77 4.44 3.44
N LYS A 107 13.88 5.69 3.03
CA LYS A 107 13.95 6.84 3.93
C LYS A 107 12.67 6.96 4.78
N ALA A 108 11.50 6.81 4.15
CA ALA A 108 10.23 6.83 4.88
C ALA A 108 10.13 5.67 5.87
N LEU A 109 10.55 4.48 5.45
CA LEU A 109 10.55 3.30 6.31
C LEU A 109 11.44 3.52 7.54
N ASN A 110 12.63 4.06 7.34
CA ASN A 110 13.58 4.34 8.42
C ASN A 110 13.04 5.37 9.42
N LYS A 111 12.16 6.26 8.97
CA LYS A 111 11.53 7.27 9.81
C LYS A 111 10.26 6.77 10.50
N GLY A 112 9.86 5.52 10.26
CA GLY A 112 8.64 4.96 10.84
C GLY A 112 7.36 5.39 10.14
N TYR A 113 7.44 5.85 8.89
CA TYR A 113 6.28 6.33 8.13
C TYR A 113 5.64 5.28 7.25
N SER A 114 6.11 4.04 7.31
CA SER A 114 5.74 2.98 6.35
C SER A 114 4.25 2.66 6.27
N GLU A 115 3.51 2.88 7.36
CA GLU A 115 2.10 2.51 7.42
C GLU A 115 1.15 3.71 7.32
N TRP A 116 1.68 4.88 6.96
CA TRP A 116 0.86 6.07 6.88
C TRP A 116 0.10 6.10 5.55
N GLY A 117 -1.24 6.11 5.63
CA GLY A 117 -2.10 6.38 4.47
C GLY A 117 -2.38 7.86 4.28
N TYR A 118 -2.07 8.66 5.30
CA TYR A 118 -2.29 10.11 5.32
C TYR A 118 -1.06 10.80 5.90
N ILE A 119 -0.88 12.06 5.54
CA ILE A 119 0.25 12.86 6.01
C ILE A 119 -0.27 14.19 6.56
N SER A 120 0.45 14.74 7.54
CA SER A 120 0.13 16.05 8.10
C SER A 120 0.59 17.17 7.17
N GLU A 121 -0.03 18.34 7.29
CA GLU A 121 0.37 19.53 6.54
C GLU A 121 1.85 19.87 6.72
N LYS A 122 2.36 19.66 7.92
CA LYS A 122 3.76 19.94 8.25
C LYS A 122 4.76 19.20 7.38
N LEU A 123 4.45 17.94 7.00
CA LEU A 123 5.33 17.11 6.17
C LEU A 123 5.01 17.19 4.69
N LEU A 124 3.93 17.86 4.30
CA LEU A 124 3.48 17.92 2.92
C LEU A 124 4.56 18.39 1.93
N PRO A 125 5.39 19.40 2.24
CA PRO A 125 6.45 19.81 1.30
C PRO A 125 7.48 18.74 0.97
N LYS A 126 7.60 17.72 1.83
CA LYS A 126 8.58 16.63 1.67
C LYS A 126 7.94 15.33 1.21
N VAL A 127 6.65 15.35 0.85
CA VAL A 127 5.91 14.13 0.57
C VAL A 127 6.55 13.30 -0.55
N GLY A 128 7.05 13.94 -1.60
CA GLY A 128 7.69 13.24 -2.71
C GLY A 128 8.99 12.52 -2.36
N GLU A 129 9.66 12.95 -1.29
CA GLU A 129 10.86 12.27 -0.79
C GLU A 129 10.56 10.94 -0.13
N TYR A 130 9.40 10.85 0.53
CA TYR A 130 9.02 9.67 1.31
C TYR A 130 8.04 8.79 0.57
N PHE A 131 7.12 9.39 -0.17
CA PHE A 131 6.00 8.70 -0.81
C PHE A 131 5.87 9.19 -2.27
N PRO A 132 6.72 8.69 -3.18
CA PRO A 132 6.64 9.07 -4.58
C PRO A 132 5.31 8.70 -5.21
N ASN A 133 5.00 9.33 -6.34
CA ASN A 133 3.76 9.07 -7.07
C ASN A 133 3.69 7.60 -7.50
N PRO A 134 2.65 6.84 -7.09
CA PRO A 134 2.51 5.44 -7.47
C PRO A 134 2.42 5.19 -8.97
N ASN A 135 2.05 6.18 -9.76
CA ASN A 135 2.00 6.05 -11.21
C ASN A 135 3.36 5.69 -11.81
N LEU A 136 4.45 5.93 -11.08
CA LEU A 136 5.78 5.51 -11.52
C LEU A 136 5.93 4.01 -11.66
N LEU A 137 5.07 3.21 -11.00
CA LEU A 137 5.04 1.75 -11.13
C LEU A 137 4.45 1.29 -12.46
N PHE A 138 3.68 2.14 -13.12
CA PHE A 138 2.95 1.80 -14.34
C PHE A 138 3.59 2.50 -15.54
N LYS A 139 4.84 2.19 -15.80
CA LYS A 139 5.53 2.71 -16.99
C LYS A 139 5.23 1.79 -18.16
N TRP A 140 4.41 2.29 -19.02
CA TRP A 140 4.04 1.65 -20.26
C TRP A 140 4.45 2.51 -21.45
#